data_f6dea6b21243904a530df98863700662
#
_entry.id   f6dea6b21243904a530df98863700662
#
_cell.length_a   1.000
_cell.length_b   1.000
_cell.length_c   1.000
_cell.angle_alpha   90.00
_cell.angle_beta   90.00
_cell.angle_gamma   90.00
#
_symmetry.space_group_name_H-M   'P 1'
#
loop_
_entity.id
_entity.type
_entity.pdbx_description
1 polymer ?
#
loop_
_entity_poly.entity_id
_entity_poly.type
_entity_poly.pdbx_seq_one_letter_code
_entity_poly.pdbx_strand_id
1 'polypeptide(L)'
;MKIIQMLPSLAFGDAVSNDALAIRDVLSQLGYETRIYAENIQYKLQGHARAYRRMERTRKSDVVLYHHSIGTDMAFDFEKLSCRKVMIYHNITPPEFFDGYDNRSKRLIVYGQATTKCLADKVDYCLADSEYNKQELRAMGYTCPIDVRPVFIPLLDYEKKPSKKILERYQGDGYTNILFVGRISPNKKQEDVI
;
A
#
# COMPACT_ATOMS: atom_id res chain seq x y z
N MET A 1 10.97 -12.31 18.63
CA MET A 1 10.62 -12.13 17.21
C MET A 1 9.84 -10.83 17.10
N LYS A 2 10.32 -9.91 16.28
CA LYS A 2 9.61 -8.68 15.94
C LYS A 2 9.04 -8.79 14.54
N ILE A 3 7.91 -8.11 14.30
CA ILE A 3 7.35 -7.95 12.96
C ILE A 3 7.41 -6.45 12.63
N ILE A 4 8.26 -6.11 11.69
CA ILE A 4 8.55 -4.73 11.30
C ILE A 4 7.90 -4.45 9.96
N GLN A 5 7.22 -3.32 9.84
CA GLN A 5 6.66 -2.87 8.57
C GLN A 5 7.49 -1.72 8.01
N MET A 6 7.79 -1.79 6.72
CA MET A 6 8.46 -0.74 5.95
C MET A 6 7.54 -0.24 4.85
N LEU A 7 7.37 1.08 4.72
CA LEU A 7 6.57 1.66 3.64
C LEU A 7 7.11 3.01 3.18
N PRO A 8 6.91 3.39 1.91
CA PRO A 8 7.40 4.67 1.38
C PRO A 8 6.76 5.88 2.06
N SER A 9 5.48 5.80 2.39
CA SER A 9 4.76 6.93 3.00
C SER A 9 3.69 6.45 3.95
N LEU A 10 3.55 7.11 5.09
CA LEU A 10 2.42 6.97 6.01
C LEU A 10 1.61 8.26 5.98
N ALA A 11 0.44 8.22 5.32
CA ALA A 11 -0.43 9.38 5.10
C ALA A 11 -1.87 9.10 5.49
N PHE A 12 -2.54 10.13 6.00
CA PHE A 12 -3.96 10.05 6.37
C PHE A 12 -4.85 9.86 5.14
N GLY A 13 -5.78 8.89 5.21
CA GLY A 13 -6.72 8.62 4.12
C GLY A 13 -6.10 7.86 2.93
N ASP A 14 -4.88 7.36 3.07
CA ASP A 14 -4.23 6.52 2.07
C ASP A 14 -4.44 5.04 2.38
N ALA A 15 -4.81 4.25 1.37
CA ALA A 15 -5.16 2.85 1.54
C ALA A 15 -4.01 1.99 2.08
N VAL A 16 -2.79 2.18 1.56
CA VAL A 16 -1.59 1.45 2.01
C VAL A 16 -1.26 1.79 3.46
N SER A 17 -1.40 3.06 3.82
CA SER A 17 -1.18 3.53 5.19
C SER A 17 -2.19 2.94 6.17
N ASN A 18 -3.48 2.91 5.79
CA ASN A 18 -4.53 2.29 6.59
C ASN A 18 -4.30 0.79 6.75
N ASP A 19 -3.86 0.10 5.70
CA ASP A 19 -3.53 -1.31 5.73
C ASP A 19 -2.37 -1.59 6.71
N ALA A 20 -1.29 -0.81 6.64
CA ALA A 20 -0.16 -0.94 7.55
C ALA A 20 -0.55 -0.70 9.02
N LEU A 21 -1.41 0.27 9.29
CA LEU A 21 -1.92 0.54 10.64
C LEU A 21 -2.79 -0.61 11.14
N ALA A 22 -3.69 -1.14 10.31
CA ALA A 22 -4.55 -2.27 10.65
C ALA A 22 -3.74 -3.55 10.93
N ILE A 23 -2.75 -3.87 10.09
CA ILE A 23 -1.83 -4.99 10.32
C ILE A 23 -1.10 -4.84 11.66
N ARG A 24 -0.57 -3.63 11.96
CA ARG A 24 0.08 -3.36 13.24
C ARG A 24 -0.86 -3.66 14.41
N ASP A 25 -2.09 -3.20 14.34
CA ASP A 25 -3.05 -3.33 15.44
C ASP A 25 -3.42 -4.80 15.66
N VAL A 26 -3.67 -5.56 14.59
CA VAL A 26 -3.92 -7.01 14.68
C VAL A 26 -2.71 -7.75 15.24
N LEU A 27 -1.51 -7.46 14.75
CA LEU A 27 -0.28 -8.09 15.25
C LEU A 27 -0.04 -7.79 16.73
N SER A 28 -0.33 -6.55 17.16
CA SER A 28 -0.23 -6.16 18.57
C SER A 28 -1.23 -6.91 19.44
N GLN A 29 -2.47 -7.08 18.98
CA GLN A 29 -3.50 -7.89 19.66
C GLN A 29 -3.12 -9.36 19.79
N LEU A 30 -2.39 -9.89 18.81
CA LEU A 30 -1.84 -11.25 18.82
C LEU A 30 -0.56 -11.38 19.70
N GLY A 31 -0.12 -10.31 20.36
CA GLY A 31 1.03 -10.31 21.26
C GLY A 31 2.40 -10.16 20.58
N TYR A 32 2.45 -9.83 19.29
CA TYR A 32 3.72 -9.57 18.62
C TYR A 32 4.24 -8.16 18.91
N GLU A 33 5.55 -8.04 19.10
CA GLU A 33 6.21 -6.73 19.05
C GLU A 33 6.24 -6.27 17.59
N THR A 34 5.58 -5.17 17.30
CA THR A 34 5.48 -4.63 15.94
C THR A 34 5.84 -3.15 15.88
N ARG A 35 6.42 -2.72 14.77
CA ARG A 35 6.80 -1.32 14.50
C ARG A 35 6.63 -0.99 13.02
N ILE A 36 6.28 0.26 12.77
CA ILE A 36 6.19 0.82 11.41
C ILE A 36 7.34 1.80 11.21
N TYR A 37 8.02 1.67 10.06
CA TYR A 37 9.04 2.61 9.58
C TYR A 37 8.65 3.12 8.21
N ALA A 38 8.67 4.45 8.02
CA ALA A 38 8.34 5.08 6.75
C ALA A 38 9.36 6.15 6.36
N GLU A 39 9.57 6.35 5.04
CA GLU A 39 10.41 7.46 4.54
C GLU A 39 9.72 8.79 4.79
N ASN A 40 8.43 8.88 4.48
CA ASN A 40 7.62 10.06 4.67
C ASN A 40 6.51 9.77 5.66
N ILE A 41 6.40 10.59 6.70
CA ILE A 41 5.36 10.46 7.72
C ILE A 41 4.61 11.79 7.80
N GLN A 42 3.33 11.76 7.46
CA GLN A 42 2.48 12.94 7.60
C GLN A 42 2.38 13.35 9.07
N TYR A 43 2.39 14.64 9.35
CA TYR A 43 2.43 15.21 10.71
C TYR A 43 1.41 14.56 11.67
N LYS A 44 0.17 14.37 11.22
CA LYS A 44 -0.90 13.76 12.03
C LYS A 44 -0.64 12.30 12.44
N LEU A 45 0.31 11.61 11.79
CA LEU A 45 0.62 10.20 12.00
C LEU A 45 2.01 9.96 12.61
N GLN A 46 2.70 11.01 13.04
CA GLN A 46 4.06 10.90 13.60
C GLN A 46 4.16 10.00 14.85
N GLY A 47 3.07 9.85 15.62
CA GLY A 47 3.00 8.93 16.75
C GLY A 47 2.85 7.46 16.37
N HIS A 48 2.54 7.14 15.13
CA HIS A 48 2.23 5.78 14.65
C HIS A 48 3.40 5.08 13.96
N ALA A 49 4.41 5.82 13.51
CA ALA A 49 5.57 5.28 12.83
C ALA A 49 6.85 6.02 13.21
N ARG A 50 7.98 5.43 12.86
CA ARG A 50 9.31 6.03 13.00
C ARG A 50 9.90 6.32 11.62
N ALA A 51 10.78 7.32 11.57
CA ALA A 51 11.51 7.61 10.35
C ALA A 51 12.33 6.37 9.93
N TYR A 52 12.24 5.97 8.68
CA TYR A 52 12.92 4.80 8.12
C TYR A 52 14.43 4.79 8.41
N ARG A 53 15.11 5.93 8.30
CA ARG A 53 16.54 6.08 8.59
C ARG A 53 16.93 5.72 10.02
N ARG A 54 15.96 5.60 10.93
CA ARG A 54 16.13 5.18 12.34
C ARG A 54 15.73 3.72 12.57
N MET A 55 15.60 2.93 11.48
CA MET A 55 15.25 1.53 11.60
C MET A 55 16.35 0.79 12.35
N GLU A 56 15.95 0.04 13.37
CA GLU A 56 16.85 -0.79 14.17
C GLU A 56 17.36 -2.00 13.36
N ARG A 57 18.49 -2.55 13.75
CA ARG A 57 18.99 -3.80 13.17
C ARG A 57 18.01 -4.94 13.41
N THR A 58 17.69 -5.66 12.35
CA THR A 58 16.85 -6.87 12.42
C THR A 58 17.69 -8.08 12.83
N ARG A 59 17.07 -9.03 13.51
CA ARG A 59 17.62 -10.35 13.83
C ARG A 59 17.12 -11.37 12.81
N LYS A 60 17.81 -12.48 12.64
CA LYS A 60 17.35 -13.58 11.75
C LYS A 60 15.96 -14.12 12.09
N SER A 61 15.57 -14.01 13.38
CA SER A 61 14.24 -14.43 13.87
C SER A 61 13.12 -13.42 13.62
N ASP A 62 13.44 -12.22 13.16
CA ASP A 62 12.45 -11.18 12.90
C ASP A 62 11.85 -11.33 11.50
N VAL A 63 10.72 -10.69 11.28
CA VAL A 63 10.04 -10.62 9.98
C VAL A 63 9.92 -9.16 9.58
N VAL A 64 10.22 -8.85 8.33
CA VAL A 64 9.98 -7.52 7.76
C VAL A 64 8.92 -7.63 6.67
N LEU A 65 7.86 -6.85 6.82
CA LEU A 65 6.80 -6.65 5.83
C LEU A 65 7.12 -5.36 5.06
N TYR A 66 7.43 -5.46 3.78
CA TYR A 66 7.66 -4.30 2.92
C TYR A 66 6.44 -4.01 2.07
N HIS A 67 5.77 -2.87 2.33
CA HIS A 67 4.65 -2.38 1.53
C HIS A 67 5.18 -1.74 0.25
N HIS A 68 5.16 -2.48 -0.83
CA HIS A 68 5.67 -2.03 -2.13
C HIS A 68 4.54 -1.45 -2.97
N SER A 69 4.48 -0.12 -3.05
CA SER A 69 3.42 0.63 -3.74
C SER A 69 3.95 1.67 -4.74
N ILE A 70 5.25 1.99 -4.66
CA ILE A 70 5.94 2.92 -5.55
C ILE A 70 7.45 2.66 -5.47
N GLY A 71 8.20 3.08 -6.48
CA GLY A 71 9.66 2.95 -6.48
C GLY A 71 10.33 3.85 -5.45
N THR A 72 11.10 3.23 -4.55
CA THR A 72 11.98 3.89 -3.58
C THR A 72 13.24 3.07 -3.36
N ASP A 73 14.30 3.71 -2.86
CA ASP A 73 15.55 3.03 -2.53
C ASP A 73 15.42 2.05 -1.35
N MET A 74 14.32 2.13 -0.59
CA MET A 74 14.00 1.16 0.47
C MET A 74 13.99 -0.28 -0.03
N ALA A 75 13.66 -0.52 -1.30
CA ALA A 75 13.66 -1.85 -1.91
C ALA A 75 15.04 -2.51 -1.82
N PHE A 76 16.13 -1.77 -2.06
CA PHE A 76 17.50 -2.28 -1.99
C PHE A 76 17.99 -2.50 -0.56
N ASP A 77 17.50 -1.70 0.39
CA ASP A 77 17.82 -1.95 1.79
C ASP A 77 17.03 -3.14 2.33
N PHE A 78 15.77 -3.31 1.91
CA PHE A 78 14.97 -4.49 2.20
C PHE A 78 15.61 -5.77 1.67
N GLU A 79 16.14 -5.75 0.45
CA GLU A 79 16.86 -6.89 -0.14
C GLU A 79 18.02 -7.37 0.74
N LYS A 80 18.78 -6.44 1.33
CA LYS A 80 19.99 -6.72 2.15
C LYS A 80 19.68 -7.26 3.54
N LEU A 81 18.43 -7.26 3.99
CA LEU A 81 18.06 -7.76 5.30
C LEU A 81 18.29 -9.26 5.41
N SER A 82 18.81 -9.70 6.58
CA SER A 82 19.08 -11.12 6.85
C SER A 82 17.94 -11.85 7.54
N CYS A 83 16.84 -11.16 7.86
CA CYS A 83 15.64 -11.71 8.44
C CYS A 83 14.69 -12.24 7.36
N ARG A 84 13.54 -12.82 7.76
CA ARG A 84 12.48 -13.20 6.83
C ARG A 84 11.87 -11.97 6.17
N LYS A 85 11.82 -11.98 4.86
CA LYS A 85 11.36 -10.88 4.01
C LYS A 85 10.01 -11.22 3.38
N VAL A 86 8.99 -10.45 3.72
CA VAL A 86 7.65 -10.56 3.15
C VAL A 86 7.35 -9.26 2.40
N MET A 87 7.00 -9.35 1.13
CA MET A 87 6.56 -8.20 0.36
C MET A 87 5.03 -8.17 0.29
N ILE A 88 4.43 -7.02 0.61
CA ILE A 88 3.02 -6.74 0.34
C ILE A 88 2.98 -5.86 -0.91
N TYR A 89 2.45 -6.41 -1.99
CA TYR A 89 2.42 -5.73 -3.29
C TYR A 89 1.09 -5.03 -3.51
N HIS A 90 1.13 -3.70 -3.48
CA HIS A 90 -0.02 -2.81 -3.59
C HIS A 90 -0.24 -2.26 -4.99
N ASN A 91 0.12 -3.01 -6.01
CA ASN A 91 0.05 -2.61 -7.41
C ASN A 91 0.86 -1.34 -7.72
N ILE A 92 1.62 -1.37 -8.78
CA ILE A 92 2.27 -0.17 -9.32
C ILE A 92 1.55 0.19 -10.61
N THR A 93 0.87 1.35 -10.58
CA THR A 93 0.09 1.85 -11.73
C THR A 93 0.95 1.80 -13.00
N PRO A 94 0.41 1.34 -14.14
CA PRO A 94 1.15 1.38 -15.41
C PRO A 94 1.57 2.81 -15.78
N PRO A 95 2.82 3.04 -16.22
CA PRO A 95 3.37 4.38 -16.44
C PRO A 95 2.64 5.14 -17.57
N GLU A 96 1.99 4.43 -18.48
CA GLU A 96 1.26 4.99 -19.64
C GLU A 96 0.13 5.94 -19.21
N PHE A 97 -0.48 5.70 -18.06
CA PHE A 97 -1.52 6.60 -17.52
C PHE A 97 -1.00 8.02 -17.21
N PHE A 98 0.30 8.20 -17.08
CA PHE A 98 0.91 9.48 -16.75
C PHE A 98 1.60 10.14 -17.94
N ASP A 99 1.46 9.59 -19.14
CA ASP A 99 2.01 10.15 -20.36
C ASP A 99 1.40 11.51 -20.67
N GLY A 100 2.24 12.52 -20.80
CA GLY A 100 1.82 13.91 -21.03
C GLY A 100 1.27 14.67 -19.82
N TYR A 101 1.11 14.00 -18.66
CA TYR A 101 0.57 14.64 -17.45
C TYR A 101 1.64 14.92 -16.39
N ASP A 102 2.42 13.92 -15.97
CA ASP A 102 3.40 14.04 -14.89
C ASP A 102 4.61 13.13 -15.10
N ASN A 103 5.66 13.71 -15.64
CA ASN A 103 6.93 13.00 -15.88
C ASN A 103 7.64 12.57 -14.58
N ARG A 104 7.39 13.24 -13.44
CA ARG A 104 7.97 12.84 -12.16
C ARG A 104 7.31 11.55 -11.66
N SER A 105 6.00 11.53 -11.63
CA SER A 105 5.24 10.32 -11.23
C SER A 105 5.54 9.16 -12.17
N LYS A 106 5.59 9.41 -13.49
CA LYS A 106 5.98 8.37 -14.46
C LYS A 106 7.35 7.76 -14.16
N ARG A 107 8.38 8.57 -13.87
CA ARG A 107 9.72 8.06 -13.51
C ARG A 107 9.70 7.21 -12.24
N LEU A 108 8.98 7.62 -11.19
CA LEU A 108 8.85 6.85 -9.96
C LEU A 108 8.13 5.52 -10.18
N ILE A 109 7.15 5.49 -11.06
CA ILE A 109 6.42 4.28 -11.45
C ILE A 109 7.33 3.31 -12.20
N VAL A 110 8.04 3.79 -13.22
CA VAL A 110 9.01 2.98 -13.98
C VAL A 110 10.09 2.41 -13.05
N TYR A 111 10.59 3.25 -12.15
CA TYR A 111 11.54 2.82 -11.13
C TYR A 111 10.94 1.76 -10.20
N GLY A 112 9.67 1.91 -9.81
CA GLY A 112 8.94 0.94 -9.01
C GLY A 112 8.80 -0.41 -9.71
N GLN A 113 8.42 -0.43 -10.99
CA GLN A 113 8.34 -1.67 -11.76
C GLN A 113 9.71 -2.36 -11.91
N ALA A 114 10.77 -1.58 -12.13
CA ALA A 114 12.13 -2.12 -12.19
C ALA A 114 12.56 -2.72 -10.86
N THR A 115 12.34 -2.02 -9.74
CA THR A 115 12.65 -2.55 -8.39
C THR A 115 11.81 -3.76 -8.02
N THR A 116 10.52 -3.83 -8.46
CA THR A 116 9.71 -5.03 -8.29
C THR A 116 10.39 -6.25 -8.94
N LYS A 117 10.84 -6.12 -10.19
CA LYS A 117 11.56 -7.21 -10.88
C LYS A 117 12.86 -7.60 -10.18
N CYS A 118 13.62 -6.62 -9.68
CA CYS A 118 14.87 -6.89 -8.96
C CYS A 118 14.65 -7.67 -7.65
N LEU A 119 13.47 -7.58 -7.04
CA LEU A 119 13.14 -8.28 -5.79
C LEU A 119 12.64 -9.71 -6.00
N ALA A 120 12.43 -10.19 -7.23
CA ALA A 120 11.75 -11.44 -7.53
C ALA A 120 12.35 -12.68 -6.85
N ASP A 121 13.69 -12.73 -6.72
CA ASP A 121 14.46 -13.83 -6.08
C ASP A 121 14.97 -13.45 -4.68
N LYS A 122 14.56 -12.29 -4.13
CA LYS A 122 15.09 -11.73 -2.88
C LYS A 122 14.09 -11.76 -1.71
N VAL A 123 12.87 -12.20 -1.95
CA VAL A 123 11.81 -12.26 -0.94
C VAL A 123 11.43 -13.70 -0.64
N ASP A 124 11.06 -13.95 0.61
CA ASP A 124 10.69 -15.30 1.09
C ASP A 124 9.19 -15.59 0.88
N TYR A 125 8.38 -14.53 0.81
CA TYR A 125 6.93 -14.62 0.69
C TYR A 125 6.33 -13.32 0.16
N CYS A 126 5.21 -13.42 -0.59
CA CYS A 126 4.47 -12.25 -1.04
C CYS A 126 3.00 -12.31 -0.62
N LEU A 127 2.43 -11.14 -0.33
CA LEU A 127 1.01 -10.89 -0.26
C LEU A 127 0.65 -9.94 -1.41
N ALA A 128 -0.32 -10.30 -2.23
CA ALA A 128 -0.81 -9.48 -3.34
C ALA A 128 -2.23 -9.00 -3.03
N ASP A 129 -2.56 -7.75 -3.37
CA ASP A 129 -3.87 -7.17 -3.08
C ASP A 129 -5.01 -7.83 -3.87
N SER A 130 -4.68 -8.51 -4.97
CA SER A 130 -5.65 -9.21 -5.83
C SER A 130 -5.00 -10.37 -6.59
N GLU A 131 -5.84 -11.21 -7.20
CA GLU A 131 -5.37 -12.27 -8.09
C GLU A 131 -4.64 -11.70 -9.32
N TYR A 132 -5.07 -10.54 -9.82
CA TYR A 132 -4.37 -9.80 -10.87
C TYR A 132 -2.93 -9.47 -10.46
N ASN A 133 -2.73 -8.89 -9.27
CA ASN A 133 -1.41 -8.53 -8.76
C ASN A 133 -0.52 -9.76 -8.51
N LYS A 134 -1.11 -10.88 -8.07
CA LYS A 134 -0.40 -12.15 -7.96
C LYS A 134 0.12 -12.63 -9.32
N GLN A 135 -0.70 -12.55 -10.35
CA GLN A 135 -0.30 -12.92 -11.70
C GLN A 135 0.80 -11.99 -12.25
N GLU A 136 0.71 -10.68 -11.98
CA GLU A 136 1.79 -9.74 -12.32
C GLU A 136 3.12 -10.15 -11.68
N LEU A 137 3.14 -10.46 -10.39
CA LEU A 137 4.35 -10.91 -9.70
C LEU A 137 4.89 -12.19 -10.32
N ARG A 138 4.03 -13.17 -10.64
CA ARG A 138 4.44 -14.39 -11.37
C ARG A 138 5.06 -14.09 -12.72
N ALA A 139 4.46 -13.18 -13.50
CA ALA A 139 5.00 -12.75 -14.80
C ALA A 139 6.35 -11.99 -14.65
N MET A 140 6.59 -11.33 -13.51
CA MET A 140 7.87 -10.68 -13.18
C MET A 140 8.92 -11.65 -12.65
N GLY A 141 8.63 -12.96 -12.51
CA GLY A 141 9.60 -13.99 -12.15
C GLY A 141 9.60 -14.41 -10.67
N TYR A 142 8.61 -14.00 -9.88
CA TYR A 142 8.50 -14.44 -8.48
C TYR A 142 8.17 -15.92 -8.37
N THR A 143 9.03 -16.69 -7.69
CA THR A 143 8.87 -18.13 -7.44
C THR A 143 8.45 -18.45 -6.01
N CYS A 144 8.64 -17.53 -5.05
CA CYS A 144 8.21 -17.69 -3.67
C CYS A 144 6.70 -17.91 -3.55
N PRO A 145 6.17 -18.40 -2.41
CA PRO A 145 4.74 -18.44 -2.17
C PRO A 145 4.11 -17.05 -2.26
N ILE A 146 2.95 -16.95 -2.93
CA ILE A 146 2.19 -15.70 -3.07
C ILE A 146 0.74 -15.99 -2.71
N ASP A 147 0.23 -15.35 -1.67
CA ASP A 147 -1.18 -15.37 -1.32
C ASP A 147 -1.85 -14.05 -1.69
N VAL A 148 -3.15 -14.13 -1.96
CA VAL A 148 -3.99 -12.96 -2.18
C VAL A 148 -4.57 -12.49 -0.86
N ARG A 149 -4.30 -11.24 -0.50
CA ARG A 149 -4.84 -10.57 0.67
C ARG A 149 -5.21 -9.14 0.30
N PRO A 150 -6.49 -8.87 0.04
CA PRO A 150 -6.96 -7.50 -0.22
C PRO A 150 -6.57 -6.53 0.90
N VAL A 151 -6.41 -5.25 0.57
CA VAL A 151 -6.19 -4.21 1.57
C VAL A 151 -7.29 -4.22 2.62
N PHE A 152 -6.92 -3.97 3.86
CA PHE A 152 -7.87 -3.91 4.95
C PHE A 152 -8.81 -2.72 4.82
N ILE A 153 -10.12 -2.98 4.88
CA ILE A 153 -11.17 -1.96 4.86
C ILE A 153 -11.88 -1.98 6.22
N PRO A 154 -11.85 -0.87 7.00
CA PRO A 154 -12.55 -0.79 8.28
C PRO A 154 -14.05 -0.63 8.05
N LEU A 155 -14.76 -1.74 7.84
CA LEU A 155 -16.19 -1.75 7.49
C LEU A 155 -17.06 -0.99 8.49
N LEU A 156 -16.73 -1.03 9.78
CA LEU A 156 -17.44 -0.28 10.83
C LEU A 156 -17.41 1.25 10.60
N ASP A 157 -16.43 1.77 9.88
CA ASP A 157 -16.38 3.19 9.54
C ASP A 157 -17.48 3.59 8.56
N TYR A 158 -18.08 2.62 7.87
CA TYR A 158 -19.18 2.84 6.90
C TYR A 158 -20.57 2.69 7.54
N GLU A 159 -20.69 2.25 8.79
CA GLU A 159 -21.96 2.13 9.52
C GLU A 159 -22.43 3.44 10.15
N LYS A 160 -21.90 4.57 9.70
CA LYS A 160 -22.26 5.91 10.18
C LYS A 160 -23.66 6.29 9.71
N LYS A 161 -24.41 7.00 10.58
CA LYS A 161 -25.70 7.58 10.19
C LYS A 161 -25.48 8.53 9.00
N PRO A 162 -26.30 8.40 7.93
CA PRO A 162 -26.17 9.28 6.77
C PRO A 162 -26.51 10.72 7.14
N SER A 163 -25.89 11.67 6.45
CA SER A 163 -26.21 13.10 6.61
C SER A 163 -27.61 13.38 6.09
N LYS A 164 -28.52 13.90 6.95
CA LYS A 164 -29.86 14.30 6.54
C LYS A 164 -29.84 15.27 5.35
N LYS A 165 -28.96 16.26 5.38
CA LYS A 165 -28.80 17.24 4.29
C LYS A 165 -28.46 16.58 2.94
N ILE A 166 -27.64 15.54 2.95
CA ILE A 166 -27.27 14.81 1.72
C ILE A 166 -28.44 13.96 1.24
N LEU A 167 -29.14 13.27 2.16
CA LEU A 167 -30.32 12.49 1.80
C LEU A 167 -31.41 13.38 1.20
N GLU A 168 -31.75 14.50 1.86
CA GLU A 168 -32.75 15.47 1.37
C GLU A 168 -32.40 16.01 -0.02
N ARG A 169 -31.12 16.13 -0.35
CA ARG A 169 -30.68 16.63 -1.66
C ARG A 169 -30.83 15.62 -2.80
N TYR A 170 -30.61 14.34 -2.52
CA TYR A 170 -30.54 13.33 -3.56
C TYR A 170 -31.63 12.26 -3.49
N GLN A 171 -32.35 12.15 -2.36
CA GLN A 171 -33.43 11.17 -2.22
C GLN A 171 -34.70 11.70 -2.88
N GLY A 172 -35.21 11.00 -3.90
CA GLY A 172 -36.44 11.33 -4.56
C GLY A 172 -36.36 12.51 -5.53
N ASP A 173 -35.18 12.88 -5.99
CA ASP A 173 -34.94 13.94 -6.98
C ASP A 173 -35.32 13.55 -8.43
N GLY A 174 -35.70 12.28 -8.65
CA GLY A 174 -36.07 11.75 -9.97
C GLY A 174 -34.90 11.40 -10.86
N TYR A 175 -33.66 11.53 -10.36
CA TYR A 175 -32.42 11.20 -11.10
C TYR A 175 -31.77 9.89 -10.62
N THR A 176 -31.02 9.27 -11.50
CA THR A 176 -30.07 8.23 -11.12
C THR A 176 -28.76 8.90 -10.74
N ASN A 177 -28.44 8.91 -9.44
CA ASN A 177 -27.23 9.54 -8.93
C ASN A 177 -26.04 8.60 -9.03
N ILE A 178 -24.99 8.98 -9.76
CA ILE A 178 -23.74 8.24 -9.89
C ILE A 178 -22.68 8.94 -9.04
N LEU A 179 -22.09 8.22 -8.09
CA LEU A 179 -21.05 8.74 -7.20
C LEU A 179 -19.69 8.14 -7.59
N PHE A 180 -18.73 9.01 -7.88
CA PHE A 180 -17.34 8.67 -8.00
C PHE A 180 -16.57 9.18 -6.78
N VAL A 181 -15.81 8.29 -6.11
CA VAL A 181 -14.94 8.64 -4.98
C VAL A 181 -13.51 8.25 -5.31
N GLY A 182 -12.62 9.23 -5.37
CA GLY A 182 -11.21 8.98 -5.68
C GLY A 182 -10.40 10.27 -5.79
N ARG A 183 -9.09 10.12 -5.94
CA ARG A 183 -8.21 11.26 -6.27
C ARG A 183 -8.45 11.67 -7.72
N ILE A 184 -8.35 12.98 -8.00
CA ILE A 184 -8.27 13.46 -9.38
C ILE A 184 -6.87 13.07 -9.90
N SER A 185 -6.83 12.05 -10.76
CA SER A 185 -5.57 11.49 -11.25
C SER A 185 -5.82 10.76 -12.58
N PRO A 186 -4.89 10.80 -13.55
CA PRO A 186 -5.07 10.24 -14.88
C PRO A 186 -5.46 8.74 -14.89
N ASN A 187 -4.96 7.96 -13.95
CA ASN A 187 -5.29 6.53 -13.83
C ASN A 187 -6.68 6.24 -13.24
N LYS A 188 -7.41 7.27 -12.82
CA LYS A 188 -8.77 7.13 -12.28
C LYS A 188 -9.84 7.44 -13.31
N LYS A 189 -9.46 8.09 -14.41
CA LYS A 189 -10.31 8.32 -15.59
C LYS A 189 -11.71 8.81 -15.24
N GLN A 190 -11.79 9.89 -14.45
CA GLN A 190 -13.09 10.49 -14.08
C GLN A 190 -13.90 10.90 -15.31
N GLU A 191 -13.22 11.27 -16.39
CA GLU A 191 -13.80 11.62 -17.69
C GLU A 191 -14.60 10.47 -18.32
N ASP A 192 -14.29 9.22 -18.00
CA ASP A 192 -15.02 8.05 -18.52
C ASP A 192 -16.38 7.85 -17.79
N VAL A 193 -16.67 8.61 -16.73
CA VAL A 193 -17.92 8.54 -15.93
C VAL A 193 -18.93 9.60 -16.39
N ILE A 194 -18.48 10.63 -17.13
CA ILE A 194 -19.29 11.73 -17.63
C ILE A 194 -19.76 11.40 -19.06
#